data_7494b65fe931ba935dfeddd02f441700
#
_entry.id   7494b65fe931ba935dfeddd02f441700
#
_cell.length_a   1.000
_cell.length_b   1.000
_cell.length_c   1.000
_cell.angle_alpha   90.00
_cell.angle_beta   90.00
_cell.angle_gamma   90.00
#
_symmetry.space_group_name_H-M   'P 1'
#
loop_
_entity.id
_entity.type
_entity.pdbx_description
1 polymer ?
#
loop_
_entity_poly.entity_id
_entity_poly.type
_entity_poly.pdbx_seq_one_letter_code
_entity_poly.pdbx_strand_id
1 'polypeptide(L)'
;YPAQVLPDYLKSLGIEFLIAEQDTYSTVKRLIPEGKTMCSLCSRLRRGVLYRLAGELGATRIALGHHRDDILETFFLNLFFGGKLKAMPPKLASDDGKHVVIRPLAYVKEKDLARYAKVRAFPIIPCDLCGSQDQLQRKQVKQMLRLWEKEFPGRVETIFNSLQRV
;
A
#
# COMPACT_ATOMS: atom_id res chain seq x y z
N TYR A 1 -11.66 5.46 -14.23
CA TYR A 1 -11.29 6.71 -13.56
C TYR A 1 -10.70 7.68 -14.58
N PRO A 2 -11.16 8.94 -14.64
CA PRO A 2 -10.68 9.88 -15.64
C PRO A 2 -9.19 10.20 -15.43
N ALA A 3 -8.37 10.03 -16.48
CA ALA A 3 -6.92 10.15 -16.40
C ALA A 3 -6.42 11.55 -15.97
N GLN A 4 -7.19 12.61 -16.26
CA GLN A 4 -6.81 14.00 -16.01
C GLN A 4 -7.02 14.45 -14.55
N VAL A 5 -7.85 13.76 -13.78
CA VAL A 5 -8.24 14.21 -12.42
C VAL A 5 -7.03 14.38 -11.49
N LEU A 6 -6.11 13.43 -11.46
CA LEU A 6 -4.91 13.54 -10.63
C LEU A 6 -3.91 14.58 -11.17
N PRO A 7 -3.58 14.61 -12.46
CA PRO A 7 -2.75 15.68 -13.03
C PRO A 7 -3.26 17.08 -12.73
N ASP A 8 -4.54 17.32 -12.94
CA ASP A 8 -5.15 18.65 -12.72
C ASP A 8 -5.11 19.03 -11.22
N TYR A 9 -5.40 18.07 -10.35
CA TYR A 9 -5.30 18.29 -8.92
C TYR A 9 -3.87 18.61 -8.47
N LEU A 10 -2.86 17.85 -8.92
CA LEU A 10 -1.45 18.11 -8.58
C LEU A 10 -0.95 19.46 -9.13
N LYS A 11 -1.34 19.82 -10.36
CA LYS A 11 -1.07 21.14 -10.94
C LYS A 11 -1.68 22.27 -10.11
N SER A 12 -2.92 22.10 -9.64
CA SER A 12 -3.59 23.12 -8.82
C SER A 12 -2.88 23.37 -7.47
N LEU A 13 -2.09 22.39 -7.01
CA LEU A 13 -1.27 22.49 -5.80
C LEU A 13 0.17 22.95 -6.07
N GLY A 14 0.56 23.15 -7.33
CA GLY A 14 1.93 23.47 -7.71
C GLY A 14 2.93 22.33 -7.44
N ILE A 15 2.45 21.09 -7.40
CA ILE A 15 3.29 19.90 -7.13
C ILE A 15 3.83 19.37 -8.46
N GLU A 16 5.14 19.24 -8.58
CA GLU A 16 5.77 18.55 -9.70
C GLU A 16 5.42 17.05 -9.65
N PHE A 17 5.09 16.49 -10.81
CA PHE A 17 4.74 15.08 -10.93
C PHE A 17 5.19 14.51 -12.28
N LEU A 18 5.40 13.20 -12.30
CA LEU A 18 5.69 12.42 -13.49
C LEU A 18 4.61 11.35 -13.66
N ILE A 19 4.05 11.24 -14.85
CA ILE A 19 3.16 10.14 -15.20
C ILE A 19 3.98 9.11 -15.98
N ALA A 20 4.10 7.91 -15.42
CA ALA A 20 4.73 6.78 -16.08
C ALA A 20 3.65 5.77 -16.46
N GLU A 21 3.47 5.56 -17.75
CA GLU A 21 2.56 4.55 -18.28
C GLU A 21 3.32 3.25 -18.53
N GLN A 22 2.81 2.16 -18.00
CA GLN A 22 3.33 0.82 -18.28
C GLN A 22 2.20 -0.21 -18.22
N ASP A 23 2.02 -0.95 -19.29
CA ASP A 23 1.05 -2.05 -19.35
C ASP A 23 1.50 -3.24 -18.51
N THR A 24 1.30 -3.12 -17.20
CA THR A 24 1.52 -4.23 -16.27
C THR A 24 0.34 -5.19 -16.26
N TYR A 25 -0.85 -4.75 -16.62
CA TYR A 25 -2.07 -5.55 -16.57
C TYR A 25 -2.04 -6.68 -17.60
N SER A 26 -1.73 -6.41 -18.86
CA SER A 26 -1.61 -7.42 -19.91
C SER A 26 -0.51 -8.44 -19.59
N THR A 27 0.62 -7.98 -19.02
CA THR A 27 1.69 -8.87 -18.55
C THR A 27 1.20 -9.82 -17.46
N VAL A 28 0.51 -9.30 -16.45
CA VAL A 28 -0.04 -10.09 -15.34
C VAL A 28 -1.09 -11.08 -15.84
N LYS A 29 -2.00 -10.63 -16.70
CA LYS A 29 -3.06 -11.47 -17.27
C LYS A 29 -2.52 -12.63 -18.10
N ARG A 30 -1.42 -12.42 -18.81
CA ARG A 30 -0.74 -13.46 -19.60
C ARG A 30 -0.03 -14.50 -18.74
N LEU A 31 0.56 -14.08 -17.61
CA LEU A 31 1.42 -14.95 -16.79
C LEU A 31 0.70 -15.65 -15.64
N ILE A 32 -0.45 -15.13 -15.21
CA ILE A 32 -1.21 -15.70 -14.09
C ILE A 32 -2.43 -16.45 -14.64
N PRO A 33 -2.57 -17.76 -14.34
CA PRO A 33 -3.73 -18.54 -14.73
C PRO A 33 -5.04 -17.94 -14.20
N GLU A 34 -6.12 -18.15 -14.91
CA GLU A 34 -7.45 -17.73 -14.52
C GLU A 34 -7.82 -18.30 -13.13
N GLY A 35 -8.44 -17.50 -12.27
CA GLY A 35 -8.81 -17.88 -10.91
C GLY A 35 -7.66 -17.78 -9.88
N LYS A 36 -6.45 -17.41 -10.28
CA LYS A 36 -5.34 -17.14 -9.36
C LYS A 36 -5.19 -15.65 -9.05
N THR A 37 -4.58 -15.34 -7.89
CA THR A 37 -4.38 -13.95 -7.46
C THR A 37 -3.29 -13.26 -8.28
N MET A 38 -3.63 -12.09 -8.82
CA MET A 38 -2.72 -11.30 -9.65
C MET A 38 -1.86 -10.32 -8.82
N CYS A 39 -2.22 -10.06 -7.58
CA CYS A 39 -1.69 -8.95 -6.78
C CYS A 39 -0.20 -9.05 -6.50
N SER A 40 0.32 -10.24 -6.26
CA SER A 40 1.75 -10.47 -5.97
C SER A 40 2.63 -10.06 -7.16
N LEU A 41 2.30 -10.51 -8.38
CA LEU A 41 3.04 -10.16 -9.60
C LEU A 41 2.85 -8.69 -9.96
N CYS A 42 1.61 -8.18 -9.90
CA CYS A 42 1.29 -6.78 -10.15
C CYS A 42 2.09 -5.85 -9.22
N SER A 43 2.11 -6.15 -7.91
CA SER A 43 2.88 -5.40 -6.93
C SER A 43 4.39 -5.41 -7.20
N ARG A 44 4.93 -6.55 -7.64
CA ARG A 44 6.34 -6.68 -8.01
C ARG A 44 6.69 -5.84 -9.24
N LEU A 45 5.86 -5.90 -10.28
CA LEU A 45 6.05 -5.11 -11.50
C LEU A 45 5.99 -3.60 -11.22
N ARG A 46 4.98 -3.16 -10.47
CA ARG A 46 4.86 -1.74 -10.05
C ARG A 46 6.07 -1.28 -9.26
N ARG A 47 6.58 -2.10 -8.35
CA ARG A 47 7.79 -1.80 -7.57
C ARG A 47 9.02 -1.68 -8.47
N GLY A 48 9.18 -2.56 -9.47
CA GLY A 48 10.24 -2.45 -10.47
C GLY A 48 10.21 -1.13 -11.24
N VAL A 49 9.01 -0.67 -11.64
CA VAL A 49 8.85 0.66 -12.27
C VAL A 49 9.29 1.79 -11.34
N LEU A 50 8.88 1.75 -10.07
CA LEU A 50 9.27 2.76 -9.09
C LEU A 50 10.79 2.79 -8.88
N TYR A 51 11.46 1.64 -8.79
CA TYR A 51 12.91 1.58 -8.61
C TYR A 51 13.66 2.12 -9.85
N ARG A 52 13.20 1.75 -11.05
CA ARG A 52 13.76 2.30 -12.30
C ARG A 52 13.64 3.80 -12.36
N LEU A 53 12.44 4.34 -12.14
CA LEU A 53 12.19 5.80 -12.15
C LEU A 53 12.99 6.51 -11.06
N ALA A 54 13.09 5.94 -9.85
CA ALA A 54 13.90 6.50 -8.79
C ALA A 54 15.37 6.60 -9.19
N GLY A 55 15.91 5.60 -9.89
CA GLY A 55 17.26 5.62 -10.43
C GLY A 55 17.45 6.68 -11.52
N GLU A 56 16.52 6.77 -12.48
CA GLU A 56 16.53 7.77 -13.56
C GLU A 56 16.48 9.22 -13.03
N LEU A 57 15.72 9.43 -11.94
CA LEU A 57 15.58 10.73 -11.28
C LEU A 57 16.67 11.03 -10.24
N GLY A 58 17.63 10.13 -10.03
CA GLY A 58 18.66 10.28 -9.01
C GLY A 58 18.12 10.28 -7.57
N ALA A 59 16.91 9.76 -7.34
CA ALA A 59 16.31 9.72 -6.02
C ALA A 59 16.98 8.67 -5.14
N THR A 60 17.37 9.06 -3.93
CA THR A 60 17.96 8.14 -2.93
C THR A 60 16.92 7.47 -2.04
N ARG A 61 15.70 8.00 -1.99
CA ARG A 61 14.59 7.52 -1.15
C ARG A 61 13.30 7.43 -1.95
N ILE A 62 12.51 6.39 -1.61
CA ILE A 62 11.17 6.18 -2.18
C ILE A 62 10.17 6.24 -1.02
N ALA A 63 9.32 7.27 -0.98
CA ALA A 63 8.26 7.41 0.01
C ALA A 63 6.98 6.71 -0.49
N LEU A 64 6.46 5.78 0.31
CA LEU A 64 5.20 5.07 0.03
C LEU A 64 4.13 5.47 1.04
N GLY A 65 2.90 5.64 0.57
CA GLY A 65 1.75 6.07 1.37
C GLY A 65 1.16 5.02 2.32
N HIS A 66 1.87 3.92 2.59
CA HIS A 66 1.39 2.91 3.53
C HIS A 66 1.28 3.49 4.95
N HIS A 67 0.18 3.13 5.62
CA HIS A 67 -0.14 3.62 6.96
C HIS A 67 -0.20 2.48 8.00
N ARG A 68 -0.50 2.83 9.26
CA ARG A 68 -0.49 1.88 10.39
C ARG A 68 -1.35 0.64 10.13
N ASP A 69 -2.55 0.84 9.61
CA ASP A 69 -3.49 -0.27 9.38
C ASP A 69 -3.00 -1.21 8.26
N ASP A 70 -2.32 -0.70 7.22
CA ASP A 70 -1.65 -1.53 6.19
C ASP A 70 -0.57 -2.43 6.80
N ILE A 71 0.18 -1.93 7.79
CA ILE A 71 1.23 -2.68 8.48
C ILE A 71 0.61 -3.84 9.26
N LEU A 72 -0.47 -3.56 10.01
CA LEU A 72 -1.22 -4.55 10.77
C LEU A 72 -1.86 -5.59 9.84
N GLU A 73 -2.55 -5.16 8.80
CA GLU A 73 -3.16 -6.06 7.81
C GLU A 73 -2.10 -6.96 7.17
N THR A 74 -0.94 -6.40 6.80
CA THR A 74 0.16 -7.18 6.21
C THR A 74 0.73 -8.18 7.20
N PHE A 75 0.86 -7.83 8.47
CA PHE A 75 1.30 -8.75 9.51
C PHE A 75 0.35 -9.95 9.63
N PHE A 76 -0.96 -9.70 9.74
CA PHE A 76 -1.95 -10.78 9.87
C PHE A 76 -2.10 -11.61 8.59
N LEU A 77 -1.98 -11.00 7.41
CA LEU A 77 -1.93 -11.74 6.15
C LEU A 77 -0.72 -12.68 6.10
N ASN A 78 0.45 -12.21 6.51
CA ASN A 78 1.64 -13.05 6.58
C ASN A 78 1.49 -14.16 7.62
N LEU A 79 0.92 -13.87 8.79
CA LEU A 79 0.70 -14.81 9.87
C LEU A 79 -0.28 -15.92 9.47
N PHE A 80 -1.45 -15.55 8.95
CA PHE A 80 -2.54 -16.50 8.69
C PHE A 80 -2.38 -17.28 7.38
N PHE A 81 -1.85 -16.64 6.36
CA PHE A 81 -1.79 -17.21 5.01
C PHE A 81 -0.35 -17.48 4.53
N GLY A 82 0.63 -16.81 5.12
CA GLY A 82 2.04 -16.96 4.73
C GLY A 82 2.88 -17.78 5.72
N GLY A 83 2.37 -18.11 6.91
CA GLY A 83 3.11 -18.79 7.97
C GLY A 83 4.36 -18.02 8.43
N LYS A 84 4.32 -16.68 8.41
CA LYS A 84 5.48 -15.82 8.69
C LYS A 84 5.14 -14.73 9.69
N LEU A 85 5.96 -14.59 10.72
CA LEU A 85 5.95 -13.45 11.63
C LEU A 85 6.68 -12.26 10.99
N LYS A 86 6.03 -11.61 10.03
CA LYS A 86 6.63 -10.50 9.27
C LYS A 86 5.64 -9.37 9.06
N ALA A 87 5.97 -8.20 9.54
CA ALA A 87 5.26 -6.96 9.26
C ALA A 87 5.97 -6.16 8.15
N MET A 88 5.37 -5.04 7.78
CA MET A 88 5.91 -4.07 6.85
C MET A 88 6.68 -3.00 7.64
N PRO A 89 8.02 -2.91 7.57
CA PRO A 89 8.77 -1.95 8.38
C PRO A 89 8.57 -0.52 7.86
N PRO A 90 8.62 0.51 8.72
CA PRO A 90 8.54 1.91 8.33
C PRO A 90 9.67 2.35 7.39
N LYS A 91 10.83 1.72 7.51
CA LYS A 91 12.04 2.01 6.71
C LYS A 91 12.76 0.70 6.40
N LEU A 92 13.17 0.52 5.15
CA LEU A 92 13.99 -0.63 4.71
C LEU A 92 14.82 -0.27 3.47
N ALA A 93 15.89 -1.01 3.22
CA ALA A 93 16.57 -0.96 1.93
C ALA A 93 15.65 -1.56 0.84
N SER A 94 15.72 -1.04 -0.39
CA SER A 94 15.07 -1.64 -1.55
C SER A 94 15.65 -3.03 -1.86
N ASP A 95 14.89 -3.85 -2.59
CA ASP A 95 15.32 -5.22 -2.92
C ASP A 95 16.64 -5.26 -3.72
N ASP A 96 16.95 -4.17 -4.46
CA ASP A 96 18.20 -3.99 -5.22
C ASP A 96 19.30 -3.26 -4.43
N GLY A 97 19.04 -2.85 -3.19
CA GLY A 97 19.96 -2.16 -2.29
C GLY A 97 20.28 -0.70 -2.67
N LYS A 98 19.72 -0.17 -3.77
CA LYS A 98 20.06 1.15 -4.30
C LYS A 98 19.31 2.30 -3.65
N HIS A 99 18.15 2.03 -3.08
CA HIS A 99 17.26 3.04 -2.51
C HIS A 99 16.84 2.70 -1.09
N VAL A 100 16.44 3.70 -0.34
CA VAL A 100 15.79 3.52 0.96
C VAL A 100 14.29 3.73 0.78
N VAL A 101 13.50 2.70 1.03
CA VAL A 101 12.03 2.79 1.05
C VAL A 101 11.60 3.28 2.43
N ILE A 102 10.81 4.35 2.49
CA ILE A 102 10.25 4.91 3.71
C ILE A 102 8.72 4.95 3.64
N ARG A 103 8.08 4.89 4.81
CA ARG A 103 6.62 5.01 4.97
C ARG A 103 6.30 6.10 5.98
N PRO A 104 6.24 7.37 5.52
CA PRO A 104 6.04 8.51 6.44
C PRO A 104 4.74 8.42 7.26
N LEU A 105 3.72 7.71 6.75
CA LEU A 105 2.43 7.53 7.39
C LEU A 105 2.32 6.25 8.24
N ALA A 106 3.44 5.55 8.48
CA ALA A 106 3.48 4.25 9.17
C ALA A 106 2.78 4.23 10.55
N TYR A 107 2.71 5.36 11.23
CA TYR A 107 2.09 5.51 12.56
C TYR A 107 0.70 6.15 12.53
N VAL A 108 0.24 6.58 11.36
CA VAL A 108 -1.05 7.26 11.21
C VAL A 108 -2.17 6.24 10.99
N LYS A 109 -3.28 6.39 11.69
CA LYS A 109 -4.48 5.53 11.58
C LYS A 109 -5.21 5.80 10.26
N GLU A 110 -5.69 4.76 9.59
CA GLU A 110 -6.46 4.89 8.34
C GLU A 110 -7.65 5.84 8.51
N LYS A 111 -8.36 5.76 9.63
CA LYS A 111 -9.52 6.63 9.92
C LYS A 111 -9.19 8.12 9.90
N ASP A 112 -7.99 8.48 10.38
CA ASP A 112 -7.53 9.87 10.42
C ASP A 112 -7.15 10.35 9.04
N LEU A 113 -6.50 9.49 8.23
CA LEU A 113 -6.21 9.76 6.82
C LEU A 113 -7.49 9.90 5.99
N ALA A 114 -8.47 9.02 6.19
CA ALA A 114 -9.75 9.10 5.49
C ALA A 114 -10.51 10.40 5.83
N ARG A 115 -10.49 10.80 7.11
CA ARG A 115 -11.07 12.07 7.56
C ARG A 115 -10.35 13.26 6.91
N TYR A 116 -9.01 13.25 6.92
CA TYR A 116 -8.20 14.30 6.31
C TYR A 116 -8.45 14.40 4.80
N ALA A 117 -8.43 13.27 4.10
CA ALA A 117 -8.70 13.22 2.67
C ALA A 117 -10.09 13.78 2.30
N LYS A 118 -11.11 13.47 3.12
CA LYS A 118 -12.46 14.00 2.94
C LYS A 118 -12.51 15.52 3.13
N VAL A 119 -11.89 16.04 4.20
CA VAL A 119 -11.84 17.47 4.48
C VAL A 119 -11.10 18.24 3.38
N ARG A 120 -10.03 17.65 2.84
CA ARG A 120 -9.22 18.24 1.78
C ARG A 120 -9.75 17.95 0.38
N ALA A 121 -10.87 17.24 0.26
CA ALA A 121 -11.48 16.84 -1.02
C ALA A 121 -10.48 16.16 -1.98
N PHE A 122 -9.62 15.25 -1.46
CA PHE A 122 -8.66 14.54 -2.30
C PHE A 122 -9.38 13.68 -3.36
N PRO A 123 -8.94 13.71 -4.62
CA PRO A 123 -9.51 12.89 -5.68
C PRO A 123 -9.04 11.43 -5.54
N ILE A 124 -9.70 10.69 -4.63
CA ILE A 124 -9.35 9.29 -4.33
C ILE A 124 -9.74 8.39 -5.50
N ILE A 125 -8.78 7.60 -5.99
CA ILE A 125 -9.05 6.56 -6.98
C ILE A 125 -9.67 5.35 -6.28
N PRO A 126 -10.83 4.83 -6.75
CA PRO A 126 -11.44 3.62 -6.19
C PRO A 126 -10.49 2.41 -6.26
N CYS A 127 -10.47 1.57 -5.22
CA CYS A 127 -9.53 0.45 -5.09
C CYS A 127 -10.05 -0.88 -5.65
N ASP A 128 -11.23 -0.92 -6.27
CA ASP A 128 -11.95 -2.13 -6.69
C ASP A 128 -11.83 -2.46 -8.19
N LEU A 129 -10.95 -1.77 -8.91
CA LEU A 129 -10.83 -1.85 -10.37
C LEU A 129 -10.31 -3.21 -10.88
N CYS A 130 -9.62 -4.03 -10.08
CA CYS A 130 -9.01 -5.27 -10.55
C CYS A 130 -9.73 -6.58 -10.14
N GLY A 131 -10.73 -6.52 -9.24
CA GLY A 131 -11.57 -7.68 -8.86
C GLY A 131 -10.83 -8.87 -8.23
N SER A 132 -9.59 -8.71 -7.73
CA SER A 132 -8.76 -9.82 -7.30
C SER A 132 -9.10 -10.35 -5.89
N GLN A 133 -8.89 -11.66 -5.68
CA GLN A 133 -9.25 -12.37 -4.43
C GLN A 133 -8.43 -11.94 -3.19
N ASP A 134 -7.22 -11.38 -3.37
CA ASP A 134 -6.44 -10.82 -2.25
C ASP A 134 -7.18 -9.74 -1.49
N GLN A 135 -8.07 -9.02 -2.18
CA GLN A 135 -8.95 -8.07 -1.51
C GLN A 135 -9.91 -8.75 -0.53
N LEU A 136 -10.30 -10.00 -0.77
CA LEU A 136 -11.19 -10.72 0.14
C LEU A 136 -10.48 -11.06 1.45
N GLN A 137 -9.27 -11.61 1.41
CA GLN A 137 -8.46 -11.91 2.59
C GLN A 137 -8.11 -10.64 3.39
N ARG A 138 -7.69 -9.59 2.68
CA ARG A 138 -7.43 -8.29 3.32
C ARG A 138 -8.68 -7.69 3.95
N LYS A 139 -9.84 -7.79 3.30
CA LYS A 139 -11.12 -7.35 3.86
C LYS A 139 -11.49 -8.13 5.13
N GLN A 140 -11.27 -9.45 5.15
CA GLN A 140 -11.49 -10.29 6.32
C GLN A 140 -10.59 -9.88 7.50
N VAL A 141 -9.30 -9.71 7.26
CA VAL A 141 -8.35 -9.23 8.28
C VAL A 141 -8.75 -7.85 8.81
N LYS A 142 -9.09 -6.94 7.92
CA LYS A 142 -9.56 -5.60 8.29
C LYS A 142 -10.83 -5.63 9.14
N GLN A 143 -11.78 -6.47 8.78
CA GLN A 143 -13.01 -6.65 9.56
C GLN A 143 -12.72 -7.26 10.95
N MET A 144 -11.87 -8.25 11.02
CA MET A 144 -11.43 -8.85 12.28
C MET A 144 -10.79 -7.81 13.21
N LEU A 145 -9.86 -6.99 12.68
CA LEU A 145 -9.22 -5.92 13.46
C LEU A 145 -10.24 -4.88 13.98
N ARG A 146 -11.23 -4.53 13.16
CA ARG A 146 -12.31 -3.62 13.57
C ARG A 146 -13.18 -4.21 14.68
N LEU A 147 -13.51 -5.50 14.59
CA LEU A 147 -14.27 -6.19 15.63
C LEU A 147 -13.47 -6.24 16.93
N TRP A 148 -12.19 -6.59 16.88
CA TRP A 148 -11.32 -6.59 18.05
C TRP A 148 -11.19 -5.24 18.72
N GLU A 149 -11.05 -4.16 17.94
CA GLU A 149 -10.99 -2.82 18.51
C GLU A 149 -12.31 -2.39 19.15
N LYS A 150 -13.46 -2.84 18.59
CA LYS A 150 -14.77 -2.57 19.15
C LYS A 150 -15.01 -3.34 20.46
N GLU A 151 -14.67 -4.61 20.50
CA GLU A 151 -14.88 -5.50 21.66
C GLU A 151 -13.85 -5.23 22.76
N PHE A 152 -12.63 -4.93 22.39
CA PHE A 152 -11.51 -4.70 23.28
C PHE A 152 -10.76 -3.41 22.86
N PRO A 153 -11.23 -2.25 23.25
CA PRO A 153 -10.62 -0.97 22.90
C PRO A 153 -9.13 -0.92 23.28
N GLY A 154 -8.29 -0.47 22.36
CA GLY A 154 -6.83 -0.40 22.52
C GLY A 154 -6.07 -1.68 22.17
N ARG A 155 -6.73 -2.81 21.89
CA ARG A 155 -6.05 -4.07 21.52
C ARG A 155 -5.25 -3.92 20.24
N VAL A 156 -5.81 -3.27 19.22
CA VAL A 156 -5.13 -3.06 17.93
C VAL A 156 -3.88 -2.19 18.11
N GLU A 157 -3.95 -1.19 18.98
CA GLU A 157 -2.79 -0.35 19.34
C GLU A 157 -1.70 -1.18 20.04
N THR A 158 -2.08 -2.04 21.00
CA THR A 158 -1.15 -2.92 21.71
C THR A 158 -0.41 -3.86 20.74
N ILE A 159 -1.14 -4.46 19.78
CA ILE A 159 -0.54 -5.31 18.75
C ILE A 159 0.43 -4.50 17.89
N PHE A 160 0.04 -3.30 17.44
CA PHE A 160 0.91 -2.45 16.64
C PHE A 160 2.20 -2.08 17.40
N ASN A 161 2.09 -1.72 18.67
CA ASN A 161 3.24 -1.37 19.51
C ASN A 161 4.17 -2.57 19.73
N SER A 162 3.65 -3.80 19.78
CA SER A 162 4.47 -5.00 19.89
C SER A 162 5.32 -5.23 18.64
N LEU A 163 4.82 -4.89 17.45
CA LEU A 163 5.55 -5.00 16.18
C LEU A 163 6.75 -4.04 16.07
N GLN A 164 6.80 -3.00 16.89
CA GLN A 164 7.91 -2.04 16.90
C GLN A 164 9.08 -2.46 17.80
N ARG A 165 8.88 -3.53 18.59
CA ARG A 165 9.86 -4.01 19.60
C ARG A 165 10.56 -5.31 19.17
N VAL A 166 10.31 -5.77 17.96
CA VAL A 166 10.87 -7.02 17.39
C VAL A 166 11.93 -6.71 16.34
#